data_f8382dfaa2a37886ad9d6784a5c63b33
#
_entry.id   f8382dfaa2a37886ad9d6784a5c63b33
#
_cell.length_a   1.000
_cell.length_b   1.000
_cell.length_c   1.000
_cell.angle_alpha   90.00
_cell.angle_beta   90.00
_cell.angle_gamma   90.00
#
_symmetry.space_group_name_H-M   'P 1'
#
loop_
_entity.id
_entity.type
_entity.pdbx_description
1 polymer ?
#
loop_
_entity_poly.entity_id
_entity_poly.type
_entity_poly.pdbx_seq_one_letter_code
_entity_poly.pdbx_strand_id
1 'polypeptide(L)'
;MTERATLIKPSTIRFERLLPGPVERVWAYLTESKKRATWLAAGEFDLRVGGKIELHFDNSSLTDETAPAGAMGAGKHSAEGKITRLEPLRVLAHTWSWNDKVTEVTYELTPKGKDVLLTIHHRLPDEPGVKIAVGGGWATHAGILADQLNGVKPRPFFSTHAREMKEFEAAN
;
A
#
# COMPACT_ATOMS: atom_id res chain seq x y z
N MET A 1 16.56 8.41 3.22
CA MET A 1 15.24 7.82 2.91
C MET A 1 15.35 6.31 3.04
N THR A 2 14.48 5.73 3.84
CA THR A 2 14.45 4.28 4.04
C THR A 2 13.28 3.69 3.26
N GLU A 3 13.54 2.62 2.52
CA GLU A 3 12.49 1.86 1.83
C GLU A 3 11.83 0.85 2.77
N ARG A 4 11.78 1.19 4.05
CA ARG A 4 11.20 0.37 5.11
C ARG A 4 10.09 1.12 5.80
N ALA A 5 9.07 0.39 6.22
CA ALA A 5 8.04 0.95 7.07
C ALA A 5 8.60 1.20 8.48
N THR A 6 8.24 2.32 9.07
CA THR A 6 8.60 2.68 10.44
C THR A 6 7.35 2.97 11.25
N LEU A 7 7.44 2.73 12.55
CA LEU A 7 6.38 3.07 13.49
C LEU A 7 6.72 4.44 14.10
N ILE A 8 5.91 5.47 13.78
CA ILE A 8 6.17 6.85 14.24
C ILE A 8 5.35 7.26 15.46
N LYS A 9 4.30 6.51 15.75
CA LYS A 9 3.44 6.64 16.93
C LYS A 9 3.03 5.24 17.34
N PRO A 10 2.39 5.04 18.50
CA PRO A 10 2.01 3.69 18.93
C PRO A 10 1.31 2.85 17.85
N SER A 11 0.59 3.51 16.93
CA SER A 11 -0.21 2.82 15.94
C SER A 11 -0.20 3.43 14.54
N THR A 12 0.78 4.26 14.19
CA THR A 12 0.89 4.83 12.83
C THR A 12 2.13 4.32 12.13
N ILE A 13 1.91 3.64 11.02
CA ILE A 13 2.98 3.21 10.11
C ILE A 13 3.31 4.36 9.18
N ARG A 14 4.59 4.63 8.99
CA ARG A 14 5.10 5.53 7.96
C ARG A 14 5.99 4.76 7.01
N PHE A 15 5.78 4.96 5.72
CA PHE A 15 6.59 4.35 4.66
C PHE A 15 6.94 5.39 3.61
N GLU A 16 8.17 5.38 3.14
CA GLU A 16 8.61 6.24 2.04
C GLU A 16 9.32 5.44 0.97
N ARG A 17 9.08 5.81 -0.28
CA ARG A 17 9.80 5.23 -1.40
C ARG A 17 9.92 6.23 -2.55
N LEU A 18 11.11 6.31 -3.14
CA LEU A 18 11.34 7.06 -4.36
C LEU A 18 10.93 6.19 -5.55
N LEU A 19 10.08 6.74 -6.41
CA LEU A 19 9.52 6.04 -7.58
C LEU A 19 9.88 6.80 -8.85
N PRO A 20 10.04 6.12 -10.00
CA PRO A 20 10.18 6.84 -11.27
C PRO A 20 8.91 7.61 -11.58
N GLY A 21 9.06 8.87 -12.00
CA GLY A 21 7.96 9.73 -12.42
C GLY A 21 7.50 9.47 -13.85
N PRO A 22 6.65 10.33 -14.40
CA PRO A 22 6.17 11.58 -13.80
C PRO A 22 5.09 11.35 -12.72
N VAL A 23 4.74 12.42 -12.00
CA VAL A 23 3.77 12.33 -10.91
C VAL A 23 2.37 11.88 -11.39
N GLU A 24 1.99 12.27 -12.59
CA GLU A 24 0.71 11.86 -13.19
C GLU A 24 0.63 10.35 -13.36
N ARG A 25 1.72 9.71 -13.71
CA ARG A 25 1.79 8.26 -13.86
C ARG A 25 1.65 7.57 -12.49
N VAL A 26 2.36 8.05 -11.48
CA VAL A 26 2.25 7.49 -10.12
C VAL A 26 0.84 7.69 -9.57
N TRP A 27 0.25 8.86 -9.78
CA TRP A 27 -1.13 9.14 -9.37
C TRP A 27 -2.13 8.18 -10.02
N ALA A 28 -1.95 7.89 -11.30
CA ALA A 28 -2.79 6.93 -12.01
C ALA A 28 -2.70 5.52 -11.37
N TYR A 29 -1.51 5.08 -10.97
CA TYR A 29 -1.34 3.80 -10.27
C TYR A 29 -1.97 3.77 -8.87
N LEU A 30 -2.18 4.93 -8.24
CA LEU A 30 -2.94 5.00 -6.99
C LEU A 30 -4.45 4.96 -7.22
N THR A 31 -4.95 5.65 -8.24
CA THR A 31 -6.37 5.99 -8.37
C THR A 31 -7.14 5.13 -9.36
N GLU A 32 -6.48 4.60 -10.41
CA GLU A 32 -7.16 3.78 -11.42
C GLU A 32 -7.16 2.31 -11.01
N SER A 33 -8.35 1.70 -10.98
CA SER A 33 -8.54 0.33 -10.52
C SER A 33 -7.61 -0.68 -11.20
N LYS A 34 -7.52 -0.65 -12.54
CA LYS A 34 -6.69 -1.59 -13.30
C LYS A 34 -5.21 -1.45 -13.01
N LYS A 35 -4.72 -0.22 -12.87
CA LYS A 35 -3.32 0.06 -12.54
C LYS A 35 -3.02 -0.28 -11.09
N ARG A 36 -3.91 0.08 -10.17
CA ARG A 36 -3.75 -0.25 -8.76
C ARG A 36 -3.79 -1.76 -8.52
N ALA A 37 -4.57 -2.51 -9.30
CA ALA A 37 -4.63 -3.97 -9.23
C ALA A 37 -3.29 -4.65 -9.50
N THR A 38 -2.37 -3.98 -10.19
CA THR A 38 -1.05 -4.57 -10.52
C THR A 38 -0.08 -4.58 -9.35
N TRP A 39 -0.37 -3.84 -8.27
CA TRP A 39 0.54 -3.75 -7.13
C TRP A 39 -0.16 -3.81 -5.77
N LEU A 40 -1.42 -3.43 -5.67
CA LEU A 40 -2.16 -3.37 -4.40
C LEU A 40 -3.47 -4.16 -4.49
N ALA A 41 -4.49 -3.58 -5.06
CA ALA A 41 -5.83 -4.16 -5.14
C ALA A 41 -6.67 -3.46 -6.21
N ALA A 42 -7.58 -4.20 -6.83
CA ALA A 42 -8.61 -3.64 -7.70
C ALA A 42 -9.68 -2.91 -6.87
N GLY A 43 -10.64 -2.30 -7.52
CA GLY A 43 -11.79 -1.64 -6.92
C GLY A 43 -11.92 -0.19 -7.35
N GLU A 44 -13.13 0.29 -7.39
CA GLU A 44 -13.40 1.65 -7.85
C GLU A 44 -13.25 2.68 -6.74
N PHE A 45 -12.65 3.81 -7.08
CA PHE A 45 -12.55 4.99 -6.22
C PHE A 45 -13.40 6.10 -6.81
N ASP A 46 -14.42 6.54 -6.08
CA ASP A 46 -15.15 7.76 -6.42
C ASP A 46 -14.32 8.96 -5.94
N LEU A 47 -13.56 9.55 -6.88
CA LEU A 47 -12.53 10.55 -6.58
C LEU A 47 -13.11 11.91 -6.20
N ARG A 48 -13.68 11.97 -5.02
CA ARG A 48 -14.17 13.20 -4.35
C ARG A 48 -14.18 12.96 -2.85
N VAL A 49 -14.07 14.02 -2.08
CA VAL A 49 -14.21 13.91 -0.62
C VAL A 49 -15.60 13.35 -0.28
N GLY A 50 -15.63 12.32 0.55
CA GLY A 50 -16.85 11.56 0.88
C GLY A 50 -17.17 10.45 -0.14
N GLY A 51 -16.45 10.37 -1.25
CA GLY A 51 -16.63 9.32 -2.25
C GLY A 51 -16.24 7.94 -1.72
N LYS A 52 -16.99 6.92 -2.14
CA LYS A 52 -16.74 5.53 -1.74
C LYS A 52 -15.47 5.01 -2.39
N ILE A 53 -14.69 4.24 -1.64
CA ILE A 53 -13.60 3.42 -2.17
C ILE A 53 -13.85 1.94 -1.88
N GLU A 54 -13.44 1.10 -2.82
CA GLU A 54 -13.46 -0.35 -2.67
C GLU A 54 -12.06 -0.88 -2.98
N LEU A 55 -11.60 -1.83 -2.17
CA LEU A 55 -10.32 -2.53 -2.36
C LEU A 55 -10.59 -4.02 -2.37
N HIS A 56 -10.35 -4.67 -3.50
CA HIS A 56 -10.52 -6.10 -3.70
C HIS A 56 -9.15 -6.74 -3.83
N PHE A 57 -8.68 -7.35 -2.73
CA PHE A 57 -7.35 -7.95 -2.65
C PHE A 57 -7.36 -9.38 -3.21
N ASP A 58 -6.39 -9.65 -4.05
CA ASP A 58 -6.04 -10.98 -4.53
C ASP A 58 -4.52 -11.02 -4.73
N ASN A 59 -3.80 -11.19 -3.61
CA ASN A 59 -2.34 -11.11 -3.64
C ASN A 59 -1.70 -12.22 -4.48
N SER A 60 -2.40 -13.34 -4.69
CA SER A 60 -1.94 -14.40 -5.58
C SER A 60 -1.85 -13.95 -7.03
N SER A 61 -2.62 -12.93 -7.43
CA SER A 61 -2.55 -12.35 -8.78
C SER A 61 -1.33 -11.46 -9.01
N LEU A 62 -0.64 -11.05 -7.94
CA LEU A 62 0.54 -10.18 -8.00
C LEU A 62 1.84 -10.95 -8.20
N THR A 63 1.80 -12.28 -8.20
CA THR A 63 2.98 -13.13 -8.16
C THR A 63 2.76 -14.45 -8.88
N ASP A 64 3.85 -15.03 -9.42
CA ASP A 64 3.86 -16.40 -9.92
C ASP A 64 4.12 -17.41 -8.79
N GLU A 65 4.43 -16.90 -7.60
CA GLU A 65 4.74 -17.72 -6.42
C GLU A 65 3.46 -18.38 -5.87
N THR A 66 3.54 -19.66 -5.55
CA THR A 66 2.45 -20.34 -4.85
C THR A 66 2.46 -19.94 -3.37
N ALA A 67 1.31 -19.53 -2.84
CA ALA A 67 1.19 -19.16 -1.44
C ALA A 67 1.50 -20.37 -0.55
N PRO A 68 2.45 -20.24 0.42
CA PRO A 68 2.64 -21.28 1.42
C PRO A 68 1.38 -21.49 2.25
N ALA A 69 1.17 -22.68 2.79
CA ALA A 69 0.04 -22.95 3.66
C ALA A 69 0.04 -21.99 4.85
N GLY A 70 -1.09 -21.32 5.09
CA GLY A 70 -1.22 -20.34 6.17
C GLY A 70 -0.51 -19.02 5.94
N ALA A 71 -0.07 -18.74 4.70
CA ALA A 71 0.61 -17.48 4.39
C ALA A 71 -0.29 -16.27 4.69
N MET A 72 0.29 -15.27 5.33
CA MET A 72 -0.38 -14.00 5.58
C MET A 72 -0.73 -13.33 4.25
N GLY A 73 -1.95 -12.85 4.12
CA GLY A 73 -2.44 -12.21 2.90
C GLY A 73 -2.86 -13.17 1.79
N ALA A 74 -2.83 -14.48 2.01
CA ALA A 74 -3.36 -15.46 1.06
C ALA A 74 -4.89 -15.39 0.99
N GLY A 75 -5.43 -15.76 -0.18
CA GLY A 75 -6.88 -15.72 -0.41
C GLY A 75 -7.37 -14.33 -0.81
N LYS A 76 -8.64 -14.28 -1.18
CA LYS A 76 -9.30 -13.02 -1.58
C LYS A 76 -9.99 -12.39 -0.39
N HIS A 77 -9.83 -11.09 -0.24
CA HIS A 77 -10.54 -10.31 0.77
C HIS A 77 -10.80 -8.91 0.25
N SER A 78 -11.74 -8.23 0.85
CA SER A 78 -12.13 -6.88 0.44
C SER A 78 -12.19 -5.93 1.63
N ALA A 79 -11.93 -4.67 1.34
CA ALA A 79 -12.10 -3.57 2.27
C ALA A 79 -12.82 -2.43 1.57
N GLU A 80 -13.45 -1.56 2.32
CA GLU A 80 -14.10 -0.38 1.79
C GLU A 80 -13.89 0.82 2.71
N GLY A 81 -14.15 2.00 2.18
CA GLY A 81 -14.00 3.23 2.95
C GLY A 81 -14.50 4.42 2.17
N LYS A 82 -14.11 5.59 2.64
CA LYS A 82 -14.46 6.88 2.02
C LYS A 82 -13.23 7.76 1.92
N ILE A 83 -13.17 8.55 0.85
CA ILE A 83 -12.12 9.55 0.67
C ILE A 83 -12.32 10.66 1.71
N THR A 84 -11.28 10.95 2.48
CA THR A 84 -11.27 11.98 3.52
C THR A 84 -10.49 13.23 3.10
N ARG A 85 -9.55 13.09 2.17
CA ARG A 85 -8.78 14.20 1.63
C ARG A 85 -8.39 13.90 0.18
N LEU A 86 -8.52 14.89 -0.68
CA LEU A 86 -8.16 14.77 -2.09
C LEU A 86 -7.55 16.07 -2.60
N GLU A 87 -6.27 16.02 -2.95
CA GLU A 87 -5.55 17.08 -3.65
C GLU A 87 -4.92 16.42 -4.87
N PRO A 88 -5.50 16.53 -6.06
CA PRO A 88 -5.04 15.81 -7.25
C PRO A 88 -3.53 15.94 -7.47
N LEU A 89 -2.89 14.83 -7.79
CA LEU A 89 -1.46 14.67 -7.99
C LEU A 89 -0.58 14.86 -6.73
N ARG A 90 -1.18 15.14 -5.57
CA ARG A 90 -0.42 15.40 -4.33
C ARG A 90 -0.82 14.55 -3.15
N VAL A 91 -2.12 14.50 -2.84
CA VAL A 91 -2.61 13.82 -1.62
C VAL A 91 -3.89 13.06 -1.93
N LEU A 92 -3.93 11.83 -1.47
CA LEU A 92 -5.12 11.02 -1.39
C LEU A 92 -5.16 10.41 0.02
N ALA A 93 -6.24 10.63 0.75
CA ALA A 93 -6.47 9.98 2.02
C ALA A 93 -7.85 9.34 2.03
N HIS A 94 -7.95 8.16 2.62
CA HIS A 94 -9.21 7.47 2.76
C HIS A 94 -9.24 6.60 4.01
N THR A 95 -10.43 6.32 4.50
CA THR A 95 -10.63 5.29 5.50
C THR A 95 -10.48 3.91 4.87
N TRP A 96 -10.15 2.93 5.69
CA TRP A 96 -9.98 1.55 5.28
C TRP A 96 -10.53 0.67 6.38
N SER A 97 -11.67 0.07 6.11
CA SER A 97 -12.41 -0.72 7.10
C SER A 97 -12.31 -2.20 6.78
N TRP A 98 -11.95 -2.99 7.77
CA TRP A 98 -12.12 -4.43 7.74
C TRP A 98 -12.33 -4.97 9.17
N ASN A 99 -13.05 -6.09 9.29
CA ASN A 99 -13.29 -6.74 10.58
C ASN A 99 -13.77 -5.77 11.67
N ASP A 100 -14.76 -4.92 11.35
CA ASP A 100 -15.38 -3.92 12.24
C ASP A 100 -14.42 -2.83 12.74
N LYS A 101 -13.21 -2.76 12.18
CA LYS A 101 -12.23 -1.71 12.51
C LYS A 101 -12.08 -0.73 11.36
N VAL A 102 -11.98 0.54 11.71
CA VAL A 102 -11.75 1.61 10.74
C VAL A 102 -10.33 2.12 10.93
N THR A 103 -9.57 2.09 9.85
CA THR A 103 -8.24 2.69 9.77
C THR A 103 -8.25 3.83 8.76
N GLU A 104 -7.18 4.60 8.71
CA GLU A 104 -7.03 5.67 7.71
C GLU A 104 -5.64 5.65 7.11
N VAL A 105 -5.59 5.73 5.80
CA VAL A 105 -4.34 5.81 5.06
C VAL A 105 -4.26 7.12 4.29
N THR A 106 -3.08 7.72 4.28
CA THR A 106 -2.78 8.93 3.52
C THR A 106 -1.59 8.64 2.60
N TYR A 107 -1.77 8.93 1.31
CA TYR A 107 -0.71 8.88 0.31
C TYR A 107 -0.34 10.30 -0.08
N GLU A 108 0.94 10.62 -0.02
CA GLU A 108 1.47 11.91 -0.47
C GLU A 108 2.49 11.68 -1.58
N LEU A 109 2.38 12.45 -2.65
CA LEU A 109 3.32 12.44 -3.77
C LEU A 109 4.08 13.76 -3.79
N THR A 110 5.40 13.69 -3.72
CA THR A 110 6.27 14.86 -3.80
C THR A 110 7.22 14.72 -4.98
N PRO A 111 7.11 15.54 -6.04
CA PRO A 111 8.06 15.51 -7.13
C PRO A 111 9.50 15.75 -6.66
N LYS A 112 10.42 14.93 -7.15
CA LYS A 112 11.87 15.03 -6.87
C LYS A 112 12.63 14.91 -8.19
N GLY A 113 12.71 16.02 -8.94
CA GLY A 113 13.27 16.00 -10.29
C GLY A 113 12.42 15.12 -11.22
N LYS A 114 13.04 14.12 -11.84
CA LYS A 114 12.33 13.14 -12.68
C LYS A 114 11.60 12.06 -11.88
N ASP A 115 11.86 11.99 -10.59
CA ASP A 115 11.29 10.98 -9.69
C ASP A 115 10.18 11.57 -8.82
N VAL A 116 9.50 10.70 -8.09
CA VAL A 116 8.41 11.08 -7.18
C VAL A 116 8.63 10.34 -5.85
N LEU A 117 8.64 11.08 -4.75
CA LEU A 117 8.64 10.49 -3.43
C LEU A 117 7.21 10.16 -3.02
N LEU A 118 6.93 8.87 -2.83
CA LEU A 118 5.69 8.40 -2.24
C LEU A 118 5.88 8.29 -0.73
N THR A 119 5.03 8.98 0.03
CA THR A 119 4.96 8.86 1.48
C THR A 119 3.59 8.31 1.87
N ILE A 120 3.57 7.24 2.65
CA ILE A 120 2.35 6.62 3.15
C ILE A 120 2.32 6.74 4.67
N HIS A 121 1.19 7.20 5.19
CA HIS A 121 0.88 7.12 6.62
C HIS A 121 -0.37 6.26 6.79
N HIS A 122 -0.31 5.23 7.60
CA HIS A 122 -1.45 4.38 7.88
C HIS A 122 -1.67 4.29 9.39
N ARG A 123 -2.75 4.88 9.86
CA ARG A 123 -3.15 4.84 11.27
C ARG A 123 -3.95 3.57 11.52
N LEU A 124 -3.49 2.75 12.45
CA LEU A 124 -3.99 1.41 12.71
C LEU A 124 -4.46 1.26 14.17
N PRO A 125 -5.21 0.20 14.48
CA PRO A 125 -5.39 -0.21 15.88
C PRO A 125 -4.04 -0.52 16.53
N ASP A 126 -3.94 -0.29 17.85
CA ASP A 126 -2.71 -0.58 18.59
C ASP A 126 -2.61 -2.09 18.91
N GLU A 127 -2.45 -2.87 17.85
CA GLU A 127 -2.32 -4.33 17.90
C GLU A 127 -1.02 -4.74 17.20
N PRO A 128 -0.06 -5.35 17.92
CA PRO A 128 1.24 -5.70 17.34
C PRO A 128 1.17 -6.52 16.06
N GLY A 129 0.31 -7.53 16.02
CA GLY A 129 0.15 -8.38 14.84
C GLY A 129 -0.35 -7.61 13.62
N VAL A 130 -1.27 -6.66 13.82
CA VAL A 130 -1.78 -5.80 12.73
C VAL A 130 -0.68 -4.88 12.23
N LYS A 131 0.07 -4.26 13.14
CA LYS A 131 1.17 -3.36 12.78
C LYS A 131 2.25 -4.07 11.98
N ILE A 132 2.64 -5.28 12.37
CA ILE A 132 3.63 -6.09 11.67
C ILE A 132 3.13 -6.46 10.26
N ALA A 133 1.91 -6.96 10.17
CA ALA A 133 1.34 -7.37 8.88
C ALA A 133 1.22 -6.19 7.91
N VAL A 134 0.76 -5.04 8.38
CA VAL A 134 0.57 -3.85 7.54
C VAL A 134 1.90 -3.17 7.22
N GLY A 135 2.83 -3.11 8.19
CA GLY A 135 4.17 -2.57 7.94
C GLY A 135 4.92 -3.37 6.87
N GLY A 136 4.92 -4.69 7.00
CA GLY A 136 5.47 -5.59 5.98
C GLY A 136 4.68 -5.51 4.66
N GLY A 137 3.36 -5.34 4.76
CA GLY A 137 2.48 -5.18 3.60
C GLY A 137 2.83 -3.95 2.75
N TRP A 138 3.01 -2.79 3.36
CA TRP A 138 3.35 -1.58 2.61
C TRP A 138 4.72 -1.69 1.94
N ALA A 139 5.73 -2.21 2.64
CA ALA A 139 7.04 -2.43 2.05
C ALA A 139 6.97 -3.37 0.83
N THR A 140 6.17 -4.43 0.92
CA THR A 140 5.98 -5.40 -0.17
C THR A 140 5.21 -4.80 -1.34
N HIS A 141 4.03 -4.24 -1.09
CA HIS A 141 3.18 -3.68 -2.13
C HIS A 141 3.86 -2.51 -2.86
N ALA A 142 4.45 -1.58 -2.12
CA ALA A 142 5.15 -0.45 -2.74
C ALA A 142 6.42 -0.90 -3.48
N GLY A 143 7.03 -1.99 -3.05
CA GLY A 143 8.12 -2.62 -3.80
C GLY A 143 7.65 -3.14 -5.16
N ILE A 144 6.51 -3.81 -5.20
CA ILE A 144 5.89 -4.27 -6.46
C ILE A 144 5.52 -3.07 -7.34
N LEU A 145 4.98 -2.01 -6.75
CA LEU A 145 4.71 -0.76 -7.49
C LEU A 145 5.97 -0.23 -8.17
N ALA A 146 7.08 -0.17 -7.44
CA ALA A 146 8.35 0.27 -8.01
C ALA A 146 8.81 -0.64 -9.16
N ASP A 147 8.66 -1.94 -9.02
CA ASP A 147 8.98 -2.90 -10.09
C ASP A 147 8.12 -2.64 -11.33
N GLN A 148 6.81 -2.43 -11.17
CA GLN A 148 5.90 -2.11 -12.27
C GLN A 148 6.30 -0.80 -12.97
N LEU A 149 6.59 0.24 -12.20
CA LEU A 149 6.97 1.53 -12.76
C LEU A 149 8.33 1.50 -13.47
N ASN A 150 9.22 0.62 -13.04
CA ASN A 150 10.52 0.40 -13.68
C ASN A 150 10.46 -0.59 -14.86
N GLY A 151 9.31 -1.18 -15.13
CA GLY A 151 9.15 -2.12 -16.25
C GLY A 151 9.90 -3.44 -16.06
N VAL A 152 10.16 -3.84 -14.82
CA VAL A 152 10.82 -5.10 -14.49
C VAL A 152 9.82 -6.10 -13.92
N LYS A 153 10.19 -7.38 -13.92
CA LYS A 153 9.33 -8.42 -13.35
C LYS A 153 9.11 -8.13 -11.86
N PRO A 154 7.85 -8.09 -11.40
CA PRO A 154 7.57 -7.86 -9.99
C PRO A 154 8.20 -8.92 -9.08
N ARG A 155 8.68 -8.47 -7.93
CA ARG A 155 9.18 -9.36 -6.88
C ARG A 155 8.09 -10.31 -6.39
N PRO A 156 8.44 -11.51 -5.91
CA PRO A 156 7.44 -12.45 -5.40
C PRO A 156 6.77 -11.91 -4.15
N PHE A 157 5.44 -12.03 -4.07
CA PHE A 157 4.67 -11.42 -2.98
C PHE A 157 4.90 -12.11 -1.64
N PHE A 158 4.65 -13.41 -1.54
CA PHE A 158 4.58 -14.08 -0.23
C PHE A 158 5.93 -14.16 0.48
N SER A 159 6.99 -14.50 -0.23
CA SER A 159 8.34 -14.54 0.34
C SER A 159 8.85 -13.15 0.71
N THR A 160 8.54 -12.14 -0.10
CA THR A 160 8.87 -10.74 0.21
C THR A 160 8.12 -10.27 1.45
N HIS A 161 6.83 -10.51 1.52
CA HIS A 161 6.01 -10.11 2.67
C HIS A 161 6.49 -10.76 3.97
N ALA A 162 6.81 -12.05 3.94
CA ALA A 162 7.34 -12.74 5.12
C ALA A 162 8.66 -12.13 5.61
N ARG A 163 9.55 -11.77 4.68
CA ARG A 163 10.81 -11.11 5.01
C ARG A 163 10.57 -9.70 5.56
N GLU A 164 9.73 -8.91 4.92
CA GLU A 164 9.44 -7.53 5.32
C GLU A 164 8.76 -7.47 6.69
N MET A 165 7.88 -8.43 7.00
CA MET A 165 7.29 -8.52 8.34
C MET A 165 8.34 -8.75 9.42
N LYS A 166 9.30 -9.65 9.19
CA LYS A 166 10.40 -9.91 10.13
C LYS A 166 11.28 -8.69 10.31
N GLU A 167 11.61 -8.00 9.22
CA GLU A 167 12.43 -6.79 9.28
C GLU A 167 11.72 -5.65 10.00
N PHE A 168 10.42 -5.50 9.78
CA PHE A 168 9.61 -4.50 10.49
C PHE A 168 9.57 -4.80 12.00
N GLU A 169 9.30 -6.04 12.38
CA GLU A 169 9.26 -6.46 13.77
C GLU A 169 10.61 -6.23 14.48
N ALA A 170 11.71 -6.53 13.81
CA ALA A 170 13.05 -6.34 14.37
C ALA A 170 13.44 -4.88 14.51
N ALA A 171 12.89 -3.97 13.70
CA ALA A 171 13.24 -2.55 13.69
C ALA A 171 12.32 -1.68 14.58
N ASN A 172 11.18 -2.19 15.03
CA ASN A 172 10.16 -1.45 15.80
C ASN A 172 9.70 -2.22 17.03
#